data_cc21fb840874ce536707e4281f5ef95f
#
_entry.id   cc21fb840874ce536707e4281f5ef95f
#
_cell.length_a   1.000
_cell.length_b   1.000
_cell.length_c   1.000
_cell.angle_alpha   90.00
_cell.angle_beta   90.00
_cell.angle_gamma   90.00
#
_symmetry.space_group_name_H-M   'P 1'
#
loop_
_entity.id
_entity.type
_entity.pdbx_description
1 polymer ?
#
loop_
_entity_poly.entity_id
_entity_poly.type
_entity_poly.pdbx_seq_one_letter_code
_entity_poly.pdbx_strand_id
1 'polypeptide(L)'
;ETLDPTMNNYSNSSVLLQNLFSGLFQLEADGTLTNAMCDSYTVSDDGLVYTFTLKDGLKWSDGSDLTAADFEYTWKRTLSPELASPAAWELFYIKGGEEYNKGEGSADDVAVKAVDAKTLEVTLNNPTPYFLYLTAASNFFPVKKDVVEGEQVWTKSGDTYVCNGAFV
;
A
#
# COMPACT_ATOMS: atom_id res chain seq x y z
N GLU A 1 -12.72 9.07 12.02
CA GLU A 1 -11.86 7.88 12.12
C GLU A 1 -12.37 6.80 11.16
N THR A 2 -11.48 6.08 10.55
CA THR A 2 -11.80 5.02 9.60
C THR A 2 -10.83 3.84 9.74
N LEU A 3 -11.27 2.64 9.36
CA LEU A 3 -10.43 1.45 9.20
C LEU A 3 -10.07 1.16 7.72
N ASP A 4 -10.28 2.14 6.85
CA ASP A 4 -9.73 2.12 5.49
C ASP A 4 -8.28 2.63 5.54
N PRO A 5 -7.27 1.79 5.26
CA PRO A 5 -5.86 2.20 5.27
C PRO A 5 -5.59 3.42 4.40
N THR A 6 -6.23 3.50 3.23
CA THR A 6 -6.01 4.58 2.25
C THR A 6 -6.60 5.93 2.66
N MET A 7 -7.46 5.96 3.68
CA MET A 7 -8.13 7.16 4.20
C MET A 7 -7.73 7.50 5.63
N ASN A 8 -6.81 6.74 6.21
CA ASN A 8 -6.43 6.92 7.60
C ASN A 8 -5.40 8.05 7.77
N ASN A 9 -5.67 8.95 8.72
CA ASN A 9 -4.73 9.97 9.18
C ASN A 9 -4.72 10.10 10.72
N TYR A 10 -5.21 9.05 11.41
CA TYR A 10 -5.30 9.03 12.87
C TYR A 10 -4.40 7.95 13.46
N SER A 11 -3.58 8.31 14.44
CA SER A 11 -2.65 7.39 15.11
C SER A 11 -3.38 6.20 15.76
N ASN A 12 -4.55 6.43 16.36
CA ASN A 12 -5.33 5.36 16.99
C ASN A 12 -5.80 4.31 15.99
N SER A 13 -6.27 4.75 14.82
CA SER A 13 -6.66 3.84 13.74
C SER A 13 -5.46 3.09 13.16
N SER A 14 -4.28 3.74 13.07
CA SER A 14 -3.05 3.08 12.60
C SER A 14 -2.67 1.87 13.44
N VAL A 15 -2.82 1.94 14.77
CA VAL A 15 -2.56 0.80 15.66
C VAL A 15 -3.49 -0.38 15.37
N LEU A 16 -4.76 -0.12 15.09
CA LEU A 16 -5.71 -1.17 14.71
C LEU A 16 -5.40 -1.73 13.32
N LEU A 17 -5.10 -0.86 12.36
CA LEU A 17 -4.76 -1.24 11.00
C LEU A 17 -3.53 -2.14 10.93
N GLN A 18 -2.51 -1.92 11.77
CA GLN A 18 -1.33 -2.78 11.87
C GLN A 18 -1.63 -4.21 12.36
N ASN A 19 -2.79 -4.45 12.96
CA ASN A 19 -3.23 -5.77 13.36
C ASN A 19 -4.14 -6.42 12.30
N LEU A 20 -4.91 -5.61 11.57
CA LEU A 20 -5.88 -6.04 10.57
C LEU A 20 -5.27 -6.20 9.18
N PHE A 21 -4.20 -5.45 8.88
CA PHE A 21 -3.49 -5.47 7.60
C PHE A 21 -2.00 -5.68 7.79
N SER A 22 -1.34 -6.06 6.72
CA SER A 22 0.10 -6.16 6.61
C SER A 22 0.57 -5.55 5.29
N GLY A 23 1.70 -4.82 5.34
CA GLY A 23 2.33 -4.21 4.18
C GLY A 23 3.48 -5.03 3.61
N LEU A 24 4.33 -4.41 2.82
CA LEU A 24 5.57 -5.02 2.32
C LEU A 24 6.53 -5.34 3.47
N PHE A 25 6.65 -4.41 4.41
CA PHE A 25 7.52 -4.51 5.59
C PHE A 25 6.72 -4.22 6.85
N GLN A 26 7.31 -4.61 7.99
CA GLN A 26 6.81 -4.33 9.32
C GLN A 26 7.91 -3.66 10.14
N LEU A 27 7.54 -2.66 10.93
CA LEU A 27 8.42 -2.00 11.88
C LEU A 27 8.23 -2.65 13.26
N GLU A 28 9.30 -3.24 13.77
CA GLU A 28 9.31 -3.86 15.10
C GLU A 28 9.41 -2.80 16.21
N ALA A 29 9.10 -3.18 17.45
CA ALA A 29 9.11 -2.28 18.59
C ALA A 29 10.50 -1.70 18.91
N ASP A 30 11.57 -2.37 18.49
CA ASP A 30 12.96 -1.91 18.64
C ASP A 30 13.42 -1.01 17.48
N GLY A 31 12.56 -0.72 16.52
CA GLY A 31 12.84 0.07 15.33
C GLY A 31 13.44 -0.73 14.16
N THR A 32 13.57 -2.04 14.29
CA THR A 32 14.04 -2.91 13.21
C THR A 32 12.96 -3.06 12.14
N LEU A 33 13.36 -2.96 10.88
CA LEU A 33 12.48 -3.23 9.75
C LEU A 33 12.60 -4.70 9.34
N THR A 34 11.48 -5.41 9.31
CA THR A 34 11.40 -6.82 8.93
C THR A 34 10.51 -7.04 7.72
N ASN A 35 10.78 -8.12 6.97
CA ASN A 35 10.00 -8.49 5.80
C ASN A 35 8.63 -9.03 6.24
N ALA A 36 7.53 -8.36 5.85
CA ALA A 36 6.18 -8.84 6.05
C ALA A 36 5.68 -9.60 4.82
N MET A 37 5.06 -8.95 3.82
CA MET A 37 4.64 -9.60 2.58
C MET A 37 5.73 -9.66 1.52
N CYS A 38 6.75 -8.80 1.64
CA CYS A 38 7.93 -8.86 0.78
C CYS A 38 8.81 -10.06 1.16
N ASP A 39 9.24 -10.84 0.18
CA ASP A 39 10.26 -11.89 0.33
C ASP A 39 11.66 -11.28 0.17
N SER A 40 11.87 -10.55 -0.92
CA SER A 40 13.12 -9.91 -1.26
C SER A 40 12.89 -8.64 -2.07
N TYR A 41 13.90 -7.79 -2.16
CA TYR A 41 13.86 -6.60 -3.00
C TYR A 41 15.24 -6.25 -3.56
N THR A 42 15.24 -5.48 -4.64
CA THR A 42 16.43 -4.85 -5.20
C THR A 42 16.22 -3.36 -5.35
N VAL A 43 17.32 -2.61 -5.35
CA VAL A 43 17.33 -1.16 -5.59
C VAL A 43 18.31 -0.88 -6.70
N SER A 44 17.95 -0.04 -7.66
CA SER A 44 18.85 0.39 -8.73
C SER A 44 20.04 1.20 -8.18
N ASP A 45 21.14 1.25 -8.92
CA ASP A 45 22.39 1.91 -8.50
C ASP A 45 22.18 3.41 -8.20
N ASP A 46 21.22 4.06 -8.87
CA ASP A 46 20.86 5.45 -8.64
C ASP A 46 19.89 5.65 -7.45
N GLY A 47 19.44 4.56 -6.83
CA GLY A 47 18.52 4.58 -5.67
C GLY A 47 17.09 4.97 -6.01
N LEU A 48 16.69 4.96 -7.29
CA LEU A 48 15.38 5.42 -7.72
C LEU A 48 14.37 4.29 -7.93
N VAL A 49 14.81 3.12 -8.42
CA VAL A 49 13.90 2.01 -8.75
C VAL A 49 14.00 0.92 -7.71
N TYR A 50 12.88 0.62 -7.07
CA TYR A 50 12.71 -0.50 -6.15
C TYR A 50 11.91 -1.60 -6.83
N THR A 51 12.42 -2.82 -6.81
CA THR A 51 11.71 -4.01 -7.30
C THR A 51 11.51 -4.96 -6.13
N PHE A 52 10.26 -5.12 -5.71
CA PHE A 52 9.87 -6.00 -4.60
C PHE A 52 9.36 -7.32 -5.15
N THR A 53 9.82 -8.43 -4.58
CA THR A 53 9.27 -9.77 -4.82
C THR A 53 8.42 -10.16 -3.62
N LEU A 54 7.15 -10.47 -3.84
CA LEU A 54 6.23 -10.89 -2.79
C LEU A 54 6.45 -12.37 -2.42
N LYS A 55 6.15 -12.72 -1.18
CA LYS A 55 6.11 -14.12 -0.70
C LYS A 55 5.08 -14.94 -1.47
N ASP A 56 5.28 -16.25 -1.49
CA ASP A 56 4.32 -17.20 -2.04
C ASP A 56 3.08 -17.34 -1.13
N GLY A 57 1.94 -17.63 -1.75
CA GLY A 57 0.73 -18.03 -1.03
C GLY A 57 0.06 -16.93 -0.20
N LEU A 58 0.30 -15.66 -0.53
CA LEU A 58 -0.38 -14.55 0.13
C LEU A 58 -1.88 -14.58 -0.16
N LYS A 59 -2.68 -14.40 0.88
CA LYS A 59 -4.15 -14.48 0.81
C LYS A 59 -4.80 -13.31 1.53
N TRP A 60 -5.96 -12.93 1.03
CA TRP A 60 -6.93 -12.15 1.76
C TRP A 60 -7.70 -13.03 2.78
N SER A 61 -8.37 -12.41 3.75
CA SER A 61 -9.16 -13.11 4.77
C SER A 61 -10.34 -13.92 4.19
N ASP A 62 -10.79 -13.58 2.99
CA ASP A 62 -11.81 -14.34 2.24
C ASP A 62 -11.24 -15.54 1.46
N GLY A 63 -9.93 -15.78 1.55
CA GLY A 63 -9.22 -16.88 0.90
C GLY A 63 -8.78 -16.62 -0.54
N SER A 64 -9.13 -15.48 -1.13
CA SER A 64 -8.65 -15.10 -2.46
C SER A 64 -7.17 -14.73 -2.45
N ASP A 65 -6.52 -14.78 -3.62
CA ASP A 65 -5.10 -14.44 -3.75
C ASP A 65 -4.87 -12.95 -3.58
N LEU A 66 -3.79 -12.62 -2.84
CA LEU A 66 -3.24 -11.28 -2.75
C LEU A 66 -1.99 -11.21 -3.61
N THR A 67 -1.90 -10.21 -4.48
CA THR A 67 -0.87 -10.08 -5.49
C THR A 67 -0.26 -8.67 -5.51
N ALA A 68 0.78 -8.48 -6.31
CA ALA A 68 1.38 -7.15 -6.54
C ALA A 68 0.39 -6.15 -7.13
N ALA A 69 -0.63 -6.61 -7.87
CA ALA A 69 -1.68 -5.74 -8.40
C ALA A 69 -2.52 -5.06 -7.32
N ASP A 70 -2.68 -5.68 -6.14
CA ASP A 70 -3.39 -5.08 -5.02
C ASP A 70 -2.63 -3.89 -4.44
N PHE A 71 -1.30 -3.96 -4.40
CA PHE A 71 -0.45 -2.83 -4.00
C PHE A 71 -0.50 -1.71 -5.04
N GLU A 72 -0.35 -2.02 -6.32
CA GLU A 72 -0.46 -1.03 -7.40
C GLU A 72 -1.80 -0.31 -7.35
N TYR A 73 -2.89 -1.06 -7.28
CA TYR A 73 -4.24 -0.50 -7.17
C TYR A 73 -4.37 0.43 -5.96
N THR A 74 -3.94 -0.05 -4.78
CA THR A 74 -4.10 0.69 -3.52
C THR A 74 -3.35 1.99 -3.52
N TRP A 75 -2.09 1.99 -3.97
CA TRP A 75 -1.28 3.20 -3.96
C TRP A 75 -1.79 4.24 -4.97
N LYS A 76 -2.25 3.79 -6.16
CA LYS A 76 -2.94 4.66 -7.12
C LYS A 76 -4.27 5.18 -6.57
N ARG A 77 -5.04 4.35 -5.86
CA ARG A 77 -6.27 4.76 -5.20
C ARG A 77 -6.02 5.83 -4.13
N THR A 78 -5.01 5.66 -3.29
CA THR A 78 -4.64 6.65 -2.27
C THR A 78 -4.27 8.00 -2.90
N LEU A 79 -3.61 7.98 -4.06
CA LEU A 79 -3.23 9.16 -4.82
C LEU A 79 -4.36 9.76 -5.66
N SER A 80 -5.50 9.06 -5.81
CA SER A 80 -6.60 9.55 -6.63
C SER A 80 -7.16 10.89 -6.13
N PRO A 81 -7.27 11.92 -7.01
CA PRO A 81 -7.91 13.18 -6.64
C PRO A 81 -9.39 13.00 -6.26
N GLU A 82 -10.06 11.98 -6.82
CA GLU A 82 -11.46 11.68 -6.54
C GLU A 82 -11.65 11.12 -5.12
N LEU A 83 -10.69 10.30 -4.64
CA LEU A 83 -10.72 9.79 -3.27
C LEU A 83 -10.45 10.91 -2.26
N ALA A 84 -9.63 11.89 -2.64
CA ALA A 84 -9.19 12.99 -1.77
C ALA A 84 -8.62 12.49 -0.42
N SER A 85 -7.79 11.47 -0.46
CA SER A 85 -7.18 10.89 0.73
C SER A 85 -6.38 11.93 1.51
N PRO A 86 -6.61 12.08 2.84
CA PRO A 86 -5.81 12.97 3.66
C PRO A 86 -4.36 12.49 3.85
N ALA A 87 -4.06 11.26 3.47
CA ALA A 87 -2.74 10.63 3.54
C ALA A 87 -2.00 10.58 2.20
N ALA A 88 -2.57 11.10 1.11
CA ALA A 88 -1.97 11.01 -0.23
C ALA A 88 -0.53 11.55 -0.29
N TRP A 89 -0.23 12.59 0.50
CA TRP A 89 1.10 13.22 0.56
C TRP A 89 2.22 12.27 0.98
N GLU A 90 1.92 11.21 1.71
CA GLU A 90 2.90 10.19 2.10
C GLU A 90 3.42 9.37 0.91
N LEU A 91 2.65 9.32 -0.20
CA LEU A 91 2.99 8.62 -1.42
C LEU A 91 3.59 9.55 -2.50
N PHE A 92 3.79 10.84 -2.24
CA PHE A 92 4.37 11.79 -3.19
C PHE A 92 5.85 11.54 -3.50
N TYR A 93 6.49 10.64 -2.78
CA TYR A 93 7.83 10.11 -3.13
C TYR A 93 7.81 9.33 -4.45
N ILE A 94 6.67 8.73 -4.82
CA ILE A 94 6.50 7.96 -6.04
C ILE A 94 6.38 8.92 -7.22
N LYS A 95 7.18 8.68 -8.26
CA LYS A 95 7.19 9.49 -9.48
C LYS A 95 5.78 9.53 -10.11
N GLY A 96 5.33 10.73 -10.45
CA GLY A 96 4.00 10.97 -11.00
C GLY A 96 2.87 10.99 -9.96
N GLY A 97 3.14 10.66 -8.69
CA GLY A 97 2.12 10.57 -7.65
C GLY A 97 1.52 11.91 -7.26
N GLU A 98 2.36 12.92 -7.06
CA GLU A 98 1.91 14.27 -6.70
C GLU A 98 1.12 14.92 -7.84
N GLU A 99 1.60 14.79 -9.09
CA GLU A 99 0.96 15.31 -10.28
C GLU A 99 -0.44 14.68 -10.48
N TYR A 100 -0.53 13.35 -10.33
CA TYR A 100 -1.82 12.66 -10.40
C TYR A 100 -2.78 13.15 -9.31
N ASN A 101 -2.32 13.28 -8.07
CA ASN A 101 -3.15 13.74 -6.94
C ASN A 101 -3.67 15.18 -7.16
N LYS A 102 -2.90 16.04 -7.83
CA LYS A 102 -3.31 17.40 -8.18
C LYS A 102 -4.23 17.47 -9.41
N GLY A 103 -4.46 16.37 -10.11
CA GLY A 103 -5.21 16.33 -11.38
C GLY A 103 -4.42 16.82 -12.59
N GLU A 104 -3.10 16.89 -12.50
CA GLU A 104 -2.17 17.32 -13.56
C GLU A 104 -1.63 16.14 -14.38
N GLY A 105 -1.93 14.88 -13.96
CA GLY A 105 -1.53 13.64 -14.59
C GLY A 105 -2.63 12.57 -14.49
N SER A 106 -2.31 11.37 -14.92
CA SER A 106 -3.20 10.21 -14.87
C SER A 106 -2.68 9.13 -13.93
N ALA A 107 -3.53 8.17 -13.54
CA ALA A 107 -3.10 6.99 -12.76
C ALA A 107 -2.02 6.16 -13.49
N ASP A 108 -1.97 6.20 -14.82
CA ASP A 108 -0.98 5.49 -15.62
C ASP A 108 0.42 6.13 -15.54
N ASP A 109 0.49 7.42 -15.20
CA ASP A 109 1.74 8.15 -15.02
C ASP A 109 2.39 7.89 -13.65
N VAL A 110 1.64 7.32 -12.70
CA VAL A 110 2.16 6.95 -11.38
C VAL A 110 3.05 5.72 -11.50
N ALA A 111 4.32 5.89 -11.17
CA ALA A 111 5.35 4.87 -11.35
C ALA A 111 5.34 3.79 -10.25
N VAL A 112 4.19 3.16 -10.05
CA VAL A 112 4.02 1.91 -9.31
C VAL A 112 3.34 0.91 -10.24
N LYS A 113 3.95 -0.28 -10.42
CA LYS A 113 3.51 -1.25 -11.40
C LYS A 113 3.69 -2.69 -10.92
N ALA A 114 2.62 -3.46 -10.95
CA ALA A 114 2.70 -4.91 -10.86
C ALA A 114 3.21 -5.46 -12.21
N VAL A 115 4.45 -5.93 -12.24
CA VAL A 115 5.07 -6.53 -13.43
C VAL A 115 4.47 -7.91 -13.69
N ASP A 116 4.23 -8.63 -12.62
CA ASP A 116 3.51 -9.90 -12.56
C ASP A 116 2.82 -10.04 -11.19
N ALA A 117 2.23 -11.20 -10.91
CA ALA A 117 1.49 -11.42 -9.66
C ALA A 117 2.33 -11.24 -8.38
N LYS A 118 3.66 -11.38 -8.46
CA LYS A 118 4.57 -11.33 -7.31
C LYS A 118 5.57 -10.18 -7.37
N THR A 119 5.70 -9.49 -8.47
CA THR A 119 6.72 -8.46 -8.70
C THR A 119 6.09 -7.08 -8.77
N LEU A 120 6.43 -6.22 -7.80
CA LEU A 120 6.03 -4.82 -7.75
C LEU A 120 7.24 -3.94 -8.01
N GLU A 121 7.19 -3.12 -9.06
CA GLU A 121 8.20 -2.13 -9.38
C GLU A 121 7.71 -0.73 -9.02
N VAL A 122 8.57 0.05 -8.36
CA VAL A 122 8.28 1.41 -7.92
C VAL A 122 9.44 2.33 -8.28
N THR A 123 9.17 3.43 -8.99
CA THR A 123 10.17 4.46 -9.26
C THR A 123 9.88 5.70 -8.42
N LEU A 124 10.91 6.22 -7.75
CA LEU A 124 10.85 7.40 -6.92
C LEU A 124 11.27 8.66 -7.68
N ASN A 125 10.80 9.83 -7.22
CA ASN A 125 11.24 11.14 -7.75
C ASN A 125 12.70 11.43 -7.42
N ASN A 126 13.14 11.03 -6.22
CA ASN A 126 14.49 11.24 -5.71
C ASN A 126 14.95 10.02 -4.92
N PRO A 127 16.26 9.74 -4.81
CA PRO A 127 16.77 8.72 -3.94
C PRO A 127 16.32 8.95 -2.50
N THR A 128 15.59 7.97 -1.93
CA THR A 128 14.97 8.07 -0.60
C THR A 128 15.41 6.89 0.25
N PRO A 129 16.53 6.99 0.99
CA PRO A 129 17.10 5.86 1.75
C PRO A 129 16.16 5.23 2.78
N TYR A 130 15.16 5.99 3.25
CA TYR A 130 14.15 5.57 4.22
C TYR A 130 12.84 5.09 3.57
N PHE A 131 12.79 4.92 2.26
CA PHE A 131 11.55 4.53 1.56
C PHE A 131 10.96 3.21 2.07
N LEU A 132 11.80 2.23 2.40
CA LEU A 132 11.33 0.96 2.97
C LEU A 132 10.57 1.15 4.29
N TYR A 133 11.01 2.09 5.13
CA TYR A 133 10.29 2.42 6.38
C TYR A 133 8.91 3.02 6.12
N LEU A 134 8.78 3.83 5.06
CA LEU A 134 7.47 4.38 4.66
C LEU A 134 6.51 3.24 4.28
N THR A 135 6.99 2.21 3.59
CA THR A 135 6.15 1.07 3.17
C THR A 135 5.67 0.19 4.32
N ALA A 136 6.17 0.40 5.54
CA ALA A 136 5.68 -0.23 6.77
C ALA A 136 4.56 0.58 7.45
N ALA A 137 4.26 1.79 6.96
CA ALA A 137 3.15 2.59 7.47
C ALA A 137 1.80 2.09 6.93
N SER A 138 0.73 2.24 7.73
CA SER A 138 -0.60 1.72 7.40
C SER A 138 -1.16 2.26 6.06
N ASN A 139 -0.76 3.46 5.65
CA ASN A 139 -1.23 4.08 4.40
C ASN A 139 -0.66 3.42 3.12
N PHE A 140 0.35 2.55 3.28
CA PHE A 140 0.91 1.72 2.20
C PHE A 140 0.35 0.29 2.20
N PHE A 141 -0.53 -0.07 3.14
CA PHE A 141 -1.11 -1.41 3.21
C PHE A 141 -2.11 -1.61 2.07
N PRO A 142 -2.15 -2.80 1.47
CA PRO A 142 -3.04 -3.08 0.35
C PRO A 142 -4.50 -3.15 0.81
N VAL A 143 -5.43 -2.76 -0.06
CA VAL A 143 -6.88 -3.02 0.08
C VAL A 143 -7.36 -3.80 -1.13
N LYS A 144 -8.37 -4.64 -0.93
CA LYS A 144 -8.92 -5.46 -2.00
C LYS A 144 -9.85 -4.62 -2.88
N LYS A 145 -9.50 -4.51 -4.17
CA LYS A 145 -10.21 -3.67 -5.16
C LYS A 145 -11.72 -3.92 -5.17
N ASP A 146 -12.13 -5.18 -5.36
CA ASP A 146 -13.54 -5.54 -5.51
C ASP A 146 -14.38 -5.19 -4.27
N VAL A 147 -13.76 -5.18 -3.10
CA VAL A 147 -14.40 -4.81 -1.83
C VAL A 147 -14.60 -3.30 -1.73
N VAL A 148 -13.55 -2.53 -1.98
CA VAL A 148 -13.60 -1.07 -1.81
C VAL A 148 -14.34 -0.34 -2.93
N GLU A 149 -14.45 -0.94 -4.12
CA GLU A 149 -15.25 -0.40 -5.23
C GLU A 149 -16.71 -0.86 -5.17
N GLY A 150 -16.99 -2.00 -4.52
CA GLY A 150 -18.35 -2.55 -4.41
C GLY A 150 -19.20 -1.95 -3.30
N GLU A 151 -18.59 -1.57 -2.18
CA GLU A 151 -19.29 -1.15 -0.97
C GLU A 151 -18.75 0.18 -0.41
N GLN A 152 -19.55 1.24 -0.45
CA GLN A 152 -19.13 2.56 0.08
C GLN A 152 -18.83 2.55 1.58
N VAL A 153 -19.27 1.56 2.31
CA VAL A 153 -19.14 1.45 3.77
C VAL A 153 -18.53 0.12 4.22
N TRP A 154 -17.67 -0.47 3.39
CA TRP A 154 -17.05 -1.78 3.61
C TRP A 154 -16.35 -1.91 4.97
N THR A 155 -15.92 -0.80 5.58
CA THR A 155 -15.23 -0.78 6.89
C THR A 155 -16.19 -0.80 8.09
N LYS A 156 -17.52 -0.84 7.88
CA LYS A 156 -18.50 -0.76 8.97
C LYS A 156 -19.08 -2.10 9.40
N SER A 157 -18.83 -3.18 8.67
CA SER A 157 -19.34 -4.50 8.99
C SER A 157 -18.24 -5.55 8.84
N GLY A 158 -18.12 -6.45 9.82
CA GLY A 158 -17.21 -7.59 9.72
C GLY A 158 -17.52 -8.49 8.54
N ASP A 159 -18.77 -8.54 8.07
CA ASP A 159 -19.15 -9.36 6.91
C ASP A 159 -18.61 -8.84 5.58
N THR A 160 -18.32 -7.54 5.51
CA THR A 160 -17.79 -6.86 4.31
C THR A 160 -16.32 -6.48 4.45
N TYR A 161 -15.75 -6.63 5.65
CA TYR A 161 -14.38 -6.22 5.93
C TYR A 161 -13.39 -7.31 5.55
N VAL A 162 -12.69 -7.12 4.44
CA VAL A 162 -11.65 -8.05 3.97
C VAL A 162 -10.29 -7.43 4.23
N CYS A 163 -9.45 -8.15 4.95
CA CYS A 163 -8.12 -7.72 5.35
C CYS A 163 -7.09 -8.85 5.10
N ASN A 164 -5.83 -8.60 5.44
CA ASN A 164 -4.73 -9.54 5.18
C ASN A 164 -3.75 -9.67 6.35
N GLY A 165 -4.12 -9.15 7.51
CA GLY A 165 -3.32 -9.22 8.72
C GLY A 165 -3.55 -10.49 9.55
N ALA A 166 -3.05 -10.47 10.80
CA ALA A 166 -3.12 -11.60 11.71
C ALA A 166 -4.53 -11.80 12.33
N PHE A 167 -5.36 -10.78 12.29
CA PHE A 167 -6.71 -10.79 12.86
C PHE A 167 -7.76 -10.46 11.79
N VAL A 168 -8.93 -11.03 11.92
CA VAL A 168 -10.11 -10.83 11.06
C VAL A 168 -11.30 -10.45 11.93
#